data_9665832e3f18b15d77d3d671d7ac1f45
#
_entry.id   9665832e3f18b15d77d3d671d7ac1f45
#
_cell.length_a   1.000
_cell.length_b   1.000
_cell.length_c   1.000
_cell.angle_alpha   90.00
_cell.angle_beta   90.00
_cell.angle_gamma   90.00
#
_symmetry.space_group_name_H-M   'P 1'
#
loop_
_entity.id
_entity.type
_entity.pdbx_description
1 polymer ?
#
loop_
_entity_poly.entity_id
_entity_poly.type
_entity_poly.pdbx_seq_one_letter_code
_entity_poly.pdbx_strand_id
1 'polypeptide(L)'
;ASVAAMARALGDRAVDLLVCNAGVYIDKGERLEDGFASDLWARTFAVNVTGVFLTVQALLPHLGRAPAPRIAIVSSQMGSNMRANGGSYIYRASKAAATNLGRNLAKDLAPRGIAVGIYHPGWVRTDMGGSDAEISLEESVAGLMSRFDALSMETTGEFVTWDGRPHPF
;
A
#
# COMPACT_ATOMS: atom_id res chain seq x y z
N ALA A 1 16.80 -0.18 9.91
CA ALA A 1 17.06 0.38 11.26
C ALA A 1 15.88 1.20 11.77
N SER A 2 15.27 2.05 10.95
CA SER A 2 14.16 2.93 11.34
C SER A 2 12.87 2.19 11.74
N VAL A 3 12.48 1.13 10.99
CA VAL A 3 11.27 0.34 11.27
C VAL A 3 11.39 -0.38 12.62
N ALA A 4 12.52 -1.03 12.90
CA ALA A 4 12.76 -1.68 14.18
C ALA A 4 12.80 -0.68 15.35
N ALA A 5 13.32 0.52 15.13
CA ALA A 5 13.31 1.58 16.15
C ALA A 5 11.89 2.07 16.45
N MET A 6 11.06 2.24 15.41
CA MET A 6 9.64 2.58 15.55
C MET A 6 8.89 1.52 16.37
N ALA A 7 9.04 0.24 16.05
CA ALA A 7 8.40 -0.85 16.78
C ALA A 7 8.83 -0.85 18.27
N ARG A 8 10.13 -0.68 18.56
CA ARG A 8 10.60 -0.56 19.95
C ARG A 8 10.02 0.64 20.70
N ALA A 9 9.87 1.78 20.03
CA ALA A 9 9.30 2.98 20.63
C ALA A 9 7.81 2.85 20.99
N LEU A 10 7.10 1.93 20.37
CA LEU A 10 5.71 1.60 20.74
C LEU A 10 5.62 0.84 22.06
N GLY A 11 6.68 0.17 22.51
CA GLY A 11 6.65 -0.62 23.74
C GLY A 11 5.57 -1.69 23.70
N ASP A 12 4.69 -1.73 24.71
CA ASP A 12 3.61 -2.71 24.81
C ASP A 12 2.27 -2.24 24.22
N ARG A 13 2.24 -1.12 23.54
CA ARG A 13 1.00 -0.58 22.96
C ARG A 13 0.42 -1.51 21.89
N ALA A 14 -0.89 -1.68 21.89
CA ALA A 14 -1.63 -2.29 20.80
C ALA A 14 -1.67 -1.33 19.58
N VAL A 15 -1.76 -1.91 18.39
CA VAL A 15 -2.00 -1.19 17.13
C VAL A 15 -3.26 -1.76 16.51
N ASP A 16 -4.33 -0.95 16.48
CA ASP A 16 -5.62 -1.35 15.91
C ASP A 16 -5.64 -1.23 14.39
N LEU A 17 -4.92 -0.23 13.85
CA LEU A 17 -4.80 0.00 12.41
C LEU A 17 -3.37 0.37 12.04
N LEU A 18 -2.78 -0.40 11.14
CA LEU A 18 -1.52 -0.08 10.47
C LEU A 18 -1.82 0.38 9.04
N VAL A 19 -1.41 1.60 8.69
CA VAL A 19 -1.49 2.11 7.32
C VAL A 19 -0.12 2.14 6.68
N CYS A 20 0.12 1.27 5.70
CA CYS A 20 1.32 1.26 4.87
C CYS A 20 1.13 2.22 3.68
N ASN A 21 1.30 3.52 3.93
CA ASN A 21 1.08 4.59 2.96
C ASN A 21 2.35 5.02 2.22
N ALA A 22 3.51 4.89 2.83
CA ALA A 22 4.77 5.35 2.23
C ALA A 22 5.00 4.74 0.84
N GLY A 23 5.32 5.57 -0.14
CA GLY A 23 5.60 5.13 -1.50
C GLY A 23 6.35 6.20 -2.29
N VAL A 24 7.10 5.76 -3.31
CA VAL A 24 7.83 6.63 -4.22
C VAL A 24 7.49 6.28 -5.67
N TYR A 25 7.50 7.28 -6.54
CA TYR A 25 7.33 7.18 -7.99
C TYR A 25 8.43 7.99 -8.65
N ILE A 26 9.60 7.39 -8.84
CA ILE A 26 10.83 8.07 -9.26
C ILE A 26 11.24 7.75 -10.69
N ASP A 27 10.48 6.92 -11.40
CA ASP A 27 10.68 6.58 -12.81
C ASP A 27 9.69 7.30 -13.75
N LYS A 28 9.10 8.40 -13.29
CA LYS A 28 8.21 9.21 -14.11
C LYS A 28 9.00 9.91 -15.20
N GLY A 29 8.63 9.65 -16.47
CA GLY A 29 9.29 10.23 -17.63
C GLY A 29 10.51 9.45 -18.12
N GLU A 30 10.92 8.36 -17.47
CA GLU A 30 11.96 7.48 -17.99
C GLU A 30 11.55 6.83 -19.32
N ARG A 31 12.51 6.65 -20.21
CA ARG A 31 12.30 6.08 -21.55
C ARG A 31 12.86 4.67 -21.62
N LEU A 32 12.21 3.80 -22.38
CA LEU A 32 12.59 2.39 -22.48
C LEU A 32 14.00 2.20 -23.07
N GLU A 33 14.40 3.11 -23.98
CA GLU A 33 15.66 3.00 -24.73
C GLU A 33 16.91 3.26 -23.86
N ASP A 34 16.81 4.16 -22.88
CA ASP A 34 17.98 4.67 -22.18
C ASP A 34 17.74 4.99 -20.69
N GLY A 35 16.52 4.73 -20.18
CA GLY A 35 16.12 4.98 -18.80
C GLY A 35 16.10 3.73 -17.92
N PHE A 36 15.42 3.84 -16.76
CA PHE A 36 15.17 2.74 -15.82
C PHE A 36 16.44 2.11 -15.21
N ALA A 37 17.39 2.95 -14.81
CA ALA A 37 18.62 2.52 -14.16
C ALA A 37 18.36 1.60 -12.94
N SER A 38 19.26 0.64 -12.70
CA SER A 38 19.07 -0.42 -11.69
C SER A 38 18.91 0.11 -10.25
N ASP A 39 19.51 1.26 -9.93
CA ASP A 39 19.34 1.90 -8.63
C ASP A 39 17.93 2.47 -8.42
N LEU A 40 17.24 2.93 -9.47
CA LEU A 40 15.83 3.32 -9.41
C LEU A 40 14.95 2.11 -9.04
N TRP A 41 15.22 0.93 -9.62
CA TRP A 41 14.57 -0.32 -9.24
C TRP A 41 14.78 -0.64 -7.77
N ALA A 42 16.02 -0.66 -7.34
CA ALA A 42 16.39 -1.00 -5.96
C ALA A 42 15.70 -0.06 -4.95
N ARG A 43 15.75 1.26 -5.20
CA ARG A 43 15.14 2.27 -4.32
C ARG A 43 13.62 2.18 -4.30
N THR A 44 12.98 2.02 -5.45
CA THR A 44 11.52 1.91 -5.52
C THR A 44 11.02 0.66 -4.81
N PHE A 45 11.62 -0.49 -5.06
CA PHE A 45 11.23 -1.74 -4.40
C PHE A 45 11.54 -1.74 -2.91
N ALA A 46 12.65 -1.12 -2.50
CA ALA A 46 12.98 -0.97 -1.08
C ALA A 46 11.88 -0.23 -0.30
N VAL A 47 11.29 0.82 -0.89
CA VAL A 47 10.22 1.59 -0.24
C VAL A 47 8.86 0.93 -0.44
N ASN A 48 8.47 0.70 -1.70
CA ASN A 48 7.10 0.34 -2.05
C ASN A 48 6.74 -1.13 -1.72
N VAL A 49 7.72 -2.00 -1.53
CA VAL A 49 7.51 -3.45 -1.30
C VAL A 49 8.19 -3.90 -0.01
N THR A 50 9.52 -3.85 0.04
CA THR A 50 10.28 -4.34 1.21
C THR A 50 9.93 -3.57 2.47
N GLY A 51 9.80 -2.24 2.38
CA GLY A 51 9.41 -1.37 3.50
C GLY A 51 8.03 -1.73 4.05
N VAL A 52 7.06 -2.03 3.18
CA VAL A 52 5.72 -2.50 3.58
C VAL A 52 5.83 -3.81 4.36
N PHE A 53 6.51 -4.82 3.79
CA PHE A 53 6.67 -6.12 4.44
C PHE A 53 7.35 -6.02 5.81
N LEU A 54 8.49 -5.32 5.87
CA LEU A 54 9.24 -5.15 7.12
C LEU A 54 8.45 -4.39 8.18
N THR A 55 7.62 -3.42 7.78
CA THR A 55 6.76 -2.67 8.71
C THR A 55 5.69 -3.57 9.28
N VAL A 56 5.01 -4.36 8.45
CA VAL A 56 4.03 -5.36 8.92
C VAL A 56 4.71 -6.34 9.87
N GLN A 57 5.84 -6.94 9.45
CA GLN A 57 6.57 -7.93 10.25
C GLN A 57 6.97 -7.37 11.63
N ALA A 58 7.49 -6.16 11.69
CA ALA A 58 7.92 -5.52 12.94
C ALA A 58 6.74 -5.20 13.88
N LEU A 59 5.55 -4.92 13.33
CA LEU A 59 4.37 -4.56 14.10
C LEU A 59 3.43 -5.74 14.38
N LEU A 60 3.70 -6.94 13.90
CA LEU A 60 2.89 -8.13 14.20
C LEU A 60 2.64 -8.36 15.71
N PRO A 61 3.62 -8.18 16.63
CA PRO A 61 3.35 -8.29 18.06
C PRO A 61 2.38 -7.24 18.60
N HIS A 62 2.39 -6.03 18.03
CA HIS A 62 1.51 -4.92 18.43
C HIS A 62 0.09 -5.11 17.88
N LEU A 63 -0.03 -5.55 16.63
CA LEU A 63 -1.30 -5.91 15.99
C LEU A 63 -1.97 -7.06 16.76
N GLY A 64 -1.21 -8.08 17.16
CA GLY A 64 -1.74 -9.22 17.91
C GLY A 64 -2.26 -8.89 19.33
N ARG A 65 -2.07 -7.66 19.82
CA ARG A 65 -2.64 -7.18 21.09
C ARG A 65 -3.97 -6.45 20.92
N ALA A 66 -4.30 -6.04 19.70
CA ALA A 66 -5.55 -5.35 19.41
C ALA A 66 -6.71 -6.35 19.27
N PRO A 67 -7.94 -5.98 19.65
CA PRO A 67 -9.10 -6.88 19.58
C PRO A 67 -9.58 -7.14 18.14
N ALA A 68 -9.37 -6.17 17.22
CA ALA A 68 -9.76 -6.27 15.82
C ALA A 68 -8.71 -5.57 14.92
N PRO A 69 -7.49 -6.15 14.83
CA PRO A 69 -6.38 -5.50 14.15
C PRO A 69 -6.57 -5.48 12.63
N ARG A 70 -6.17 -4.37 12.02
CA ARG A 70 -6.33 -4.11 10.58
C ARG A 70 -5.02 -3.59 9.99
N ILE A 71 -4.75 -4.00 8.75
CA ILE A 71 -3.63 -3.51 7.94
C ILE A 71 -4.19 -2.95 6.64
N ALA A 72 -3.92 -1.70 6.35
CA ALA A 72 -4.25 -1.04 5.09
C ALA A 72 -2.97 -0.83 4.27
N ILE A 73 -2.92 -1.38 3.05
CA ILE A 73 -1.79 -1.21 2.13
C ILE A 73 -2.23 -0.30 0.99
N VAL A 74 -1.60 0.86 0.88
CA VAL A 74 -1.88 1.81 -0.21
C VAL A 74 -1.08 1.41 -1.46
N SER A 75 -1.78 0.78 -2.41
CA SER A 75 -1.26 0.43 -3.72
C SER A 75 -1.63 1.51 -4.76
N SER A 76 -1.91 1.12 -5.99
CA SER A 76 -2.28 2.00 -7.09
C SER A 76 -3.01 1.23 -8.18
N GLN A 77 -3.92 1.90 -8.91
CA GLN A 77 -4.46 1.34 -10.16
C GLN A 77 -3.37 0.95 -11.17
N MET A 78 -2.20 1.61 -11.10
CA MET A 78 -1.05 1.30 -11.94
C MET A 78 -0.41 -0.05 -11.60
N GLY A 79 -0.72 -0.64 -10.44
CA GLY A 79 -0.33 -1.99 -10.06
C GLY A 79 -1.27 -3.10 -10.57
N SER A 80 -2.37 -2.74 -11.22
CA SER A 80 -3.29 -3.72 -11.80
C SER A 80 -2.71 -4.32 -13.09
N ASN A 81 -2.64 -5.64 -13.17
CA ASN A 81 -2.24 -6.37 -14.38
C ASN A 81 -3.27 -6.18 -15.52
N MET A 82 -4.55 -6.00 -15.17
CA MET A 82 -5.62 -5.76 -16.13
C MET A 82 -5.56 -4.36 -16.75
N ARG A 83 -4.86 -3.41 -16.12
CA ARG A 83 -4.70 -2.01 -16.56
C ARG A 83 -3.27 -1.69 -16.99
N ALA A 84 -2.60 -2.61 -17.66
CA ALA A 84 -1.24 -2.43 -18.16
C ALA A 84 -1.22 -1.56 -19.41
N ASN A 85 -0.81 -0.29 -19.28
CA ASN A 85 -0.79 0.70 -20.36
C ASN A 85 0.62 1.02 -20.88
N GLY A 86 1.65 0.29 -20.40
CA GLY A 86 3.05 0.63 -20.68
C GLY A 86 3.57 1.81 -19.86
N GLY A 87 4.87 2.08 -19.98
CA GLY A 87 5.57 3.14 -19.23
C GLY A 87 5.64 2.90 -17.72
N SER A 88 6.40 3.74 -17.03
CA SER A 88 6.51 3.67 -15.56
C SER A 88 6.74 2.26 -15.03
N TYR A 89 7.60 1.51 -15.69
CA TYR A 89 7.78 0.08 -15.47
C TYR A 89 8.10 -0.26 -14.02
N ILE A 90 8.96 0.54 -13.37
CA ILE A 90 9.41 0.30 -12.00
C ILE A 90 8.26 0.54 -11.03
N TYR A 91 7.58 1.68 -11.15
CA TYR A 91 6.46 2.00 -10.27
C TYR A 91 5.33 0.98 -10.41
N ARG A 92 4.91 0.67 -11.65
CA ARG A 92 3.87 -0.33 -11.93
C ARG A 92 4.22 -1.68 -11.34
N ALA A 93 5.42 -2.18 -11.62
CA ALA A 93 5.90 -3.46 -11.08
C ALA A 93 5.91 -3.46 -9.53
N SER A 94 6.38 -2.38 -8.91
CA SER A 94 6.39 -2.26 -7.45
C SER A 94 4.99 -2.25 -6.83
N LYS A 95 4.02 -1.58 -7.46
CA LYS A 95 2.64 -1.53 -6.97
C LYS A 95 1.89 -2.84 -7.23
N ALA A 96 2.17 -3.55 -8.33
CA ALA A 96 1.69 -4.92 -8.54
C ALA A 96 2.26 -5.87 -7.48
N ALA A 97 3.55 -5.77 -7.16
CA ALA A 97 4.18 -6.55 -6.10
C ALA A 97 3.57 -6.23 -4.72
N ALA A 98 3.32 -4.96 -4.40
CA ALA A 98 2.66 -4.56 -3.14
C ALA A 98 1.22 -5.10 -3.05
N THR A 99 0.48 -5.12 -4.16
CA THR A 99 -0.87 -5.69 -4.24
C THR A 99 -0.84 -7.21 -4.01
N ASN A 100 0.08 -7.92 -4.67
CA ASN A 100 0.28 -9.35 -4.47
C ASN A 100 0.69 -9.66 -3.02
N LEU A 101 1.63 -8.89 -2.46
CA LEU A 101 2.05 -9.00 -1.06
C LEU A 101 0.86 -8.85 -0.10
N GLY A 102 0.01 -7.84 -0.31
CA GLY A 102 -1.18 -7.61 0.51
C GLY A 102 -2.14 -8.80 0.49
N ARG A 103 -2.35 -9.43 -0.67
CA ARG A 103 -3.19 -10.62 -0.79
C ARG A 103 -2.63 -11.83 -0.05
N ASN A 104 -1.33 -12.05 -0.14
CA ASN A 104 -0.68 -13.16 0.58
C ASN A 104 -0.72 -12.91 2.09
N LEU A 105 -0.42 -11.68 2.55
CA LEU A 105 -0.55 -11.30 3.96
C LEU A 105 -1.98 -11.50 4.48
N ALA A 106 -3.01 -11.18 3.68
CA ALA A 106 -4.40 -11.43 4.07
C ALA A 106 -4.68 -12.92 4.33
N LYS A 107 -4.13 -13.81 3.53
CA LYS A 107 -4.25 -15.27 3.73
C LYS A 107 -3.51 -15.75 4.97
N ASP A 108 -2.26 -15.34 5.13
CA ASP A 108 -1.40 -15.80 6.22
C ASP A 108 -1.84 -15.25 7.59
N LEU A 109 -2.43 -14.05 7.62
CA LEU A 109 -2.83 -13.37 8.85
C LEU A 109 -4.29 -13.62 9.25
N ALA A 110 -5.12 -14.15 8.35
CA ALA A 110 -6.51 -14.48 8.64
C ALA A 110 -6.67 -15.41 9.85
N PRO A 111 -5.87 -16.50 10.05
CA PRO A 111 -5.96 -17.33 11.24
C PRO A 111 -5.63 -16.61 12.55
N ARG A 112 -5.01 -15.44 12.47
CA ARG A 112 -4.69 -14.58 13.61
C ARG A 112 -5.74 -13.48 13.84
N GLY A 113 -6.81 -13.45 13.05
CA GLY A 113 -7.86 -12.44 13.13
C GLY A 113 -7.42 -11.04 12.66
N ILE A 114 -6.35 -10.94 11.86
CA ILE A 114 -5.83 -9.67 11.34
C ILE A 114 -6.35 -9.47 9.91
N ALA A 115 -7.19 -8.47 9.70
CA ALA A 115 -7.71 -8.12 8.39
C ALA A 115 -6.70 -7.28 7.59
N VAL A 116 -6.53 -7.57 6.30
CA VAL A 116 -5.63 -6.84 5.39
C VAL A 116 -6.40 -6.34 4.18
N GLY A 117 -6.46 -5.02 3.97
CA GLY A 117 -7.07 -4.40 2.79
C GLY A 117 -6.02 -3.76 1.89
N ILE A 118 -6.30 -3.74 0.58
CA ILE A 118 -5.44 -3.13 -0.42
C ILE A 118 -6.23 -2.02 -1.10
N TYR A 119 -5.63 -0.84 -1.24
CA TYR A 119 -6.36 0.35 -1.63
C TYR A 119 -5.67 1.12 -2.77
N HIS A 120 -6.48 1.56 -3.75
CA HIS A 120 -6.08 2.60 -4.68
C HIS A 120 -6.62 3.96 -4.19
N PRO A 121 -5.73 4.93 -3.89
CA PRO A 121 -6.13 6.22 -3.30
C PRO A 121 -6.83 7.18 -4.28
N GLY A 122 -6.98 6.79 -5.56
CA GLY A 122 -7.37 7.68 -6.64
C GLY A 122 -6.15 8.35 -7.29
N TRP A 123 -6.38 9.14 -8.34
CA TRP A 123 -5.38 10.04 -8.88
C TRP A 123 -5.54 11.40 -8.19
N VAL A 124 -4.68 11.62 -7.21
CA VAL A 124 -4.81 12.68 -6.20
C VAL A 124 -3.90 13.84 -6.52
N ARG A 125 -4.39 15.08 -6.42
CA ARG A 125 -3.61 16.31 -6.55
C ARG A 125 -2.60 16.44 -5.42
N THR A 126 -1.37 15.99 -5.71
CA THR A 126 -0.20 15.99 -4.84
C THR A 126 1.05 16.19 -5.70
N ASP A 127 2.21 16.35 -5.11
CA ASP A 127 3.50 16.41 -5.84
C ASP A 127 3.70 15.18 -6.75
N MET A 128 3.25 14.02 -6.33
CA MET A 128 3.32 12.78 -7.12
C MET A 128 2.28 12.77 -8.24
N GLY A 129 1.05 13.16 -7.98
CA GLY A 129 -0.07 13.10 -8.94
C GLY A 129 -0.08 14.21 -9.96
N GLY A 130 0.42 15.39 -9.60
CA GLY A 130 0.38 16.61 -10.41
C GLY A 130 -0.94 17.39 -10.28
N SER A 131 -0.98 18.57 -10.95
CA SER A 131 -2.13 19.47 -10.92
C SER A 131 -3.37 18.94 -11.64
N ASP A 132 -3.15 18.09 -12.65
CA ASP A 132 -4.21 17.57 -13.52
C ASP A 132 -4.94 16.35 -12.93
N ALA A 133 -4.57 15.95 -11.70
CA ALA A 133 -5.17 14.83 -11.02
C ALA A 133 -6.66 15.06 -10.72
N GLU A 134 -7.43 13.98 -10.76
CA GLU A 134 -8.90 14.00 -10.79
C GLU A 134 -9.52 14.46 -9.47
N ILE A 135 -8.94 14.05 -8.33
CA ILE A 135 -9.53 14.27 -7.01
C ILE A 135 -8.62 15.08 -6.09
N SER A 136 -9.22 15.73 -5.09
CA SER A 136 -8.48 16.44 -4.07
C SER A 136 -7.87 15.48 -3.04
N LEU A 137 -6.94 16.01 -2.24
CA LEU A 137 -6.37 15.27 -1.12
C LEU A 137 -7.44 14.93 -0.08
N GLU A 138 -8.33 15.89 0.22
CA GLU A 138 -9.41 15.75 1.19
C GLU A 138 -10.41 14.66 0.77
N GLU A 139 -10.80 14.61 -0.49
CA GLU A 139 -11.68 13.57 -1.03
C GLU A 139 -11.06 12.18 -0.90
N SER A 140 -9.79 12.04 -1.31
CA SER A 140 -9.06 10.79 -1.21
C SER A 140 -8.94 10.32 0.24
N VAL A 141 -8.55 11.22 1.15
CA VAL A 141 -8.35 10.89 2.58
C VAL A 141 -9.68 10.50 3.23
N ALA A 142 -10.75 11.27 3.01
CA ALA A 142 -12.07 10.96 3.56
C ALA A 142 -12.57 9.59 3.09
N GLY A 143 -12.42 9.29 1.81
CA GLY A 143 -12.79 8.01 1.25
C GLY A 143 -11.97 6.86 1.82
N LEU A 144 -10.64 6.98 1.86
CA LEU A 144 -9.75 5.96 2.40
C LEU A 144 -10.02 5.70 3.89
N MET A 145 -10.22 6.74 4.71
CA MET A 145 -10.54 6.56 6.13
C MET A 145 -11.83 5.75 6.31
N SER A 146 -12.86 6.05 5.53
CA SER A 146 -14.10 5.27 5.53
C SER A 146 -13.85 3.79 5.15
N ARG A 147 -12.94 3.53 4.19
CA ARG A 147 -12.57 2.14 3.81
C ARG A 147 -11.77 1.44 4.88
N PHE A 148 -10.85 2.15 5.54
CA PHE A 148 -10.07 1.59 6.65
C PHE A 148 -10.97 1.23 7.84
N ASP A 149 -11.97 2.05 8.13
CA ASP A 149 -12.94 1.77 9.21
C ASP A 149 -13.84 0.58 8.89
N ALA A 150 -14.21 0.41 7.61
CA ALA A 150 -15.03 -0.70 7.15
C ALA A 150 -14.25 -2.01 6.95
N LEU A 151 -12.91 -2.00 7.01
CA LEU A 151 -12.09 -3.19 6.80
C LEU A 151 -12.35 -4.22 7.91
N SER A 152 -12.72 -5.42 7.52
CA SER A 152 -13.04 -6.54 8.41
C SER A 152 -12.48 -7.86 7.87
N MET A 153 -12.67 -8.94 8.62
CA MET A 153 -12.32 -10.28 8.16
C MET A 153 -13.13 -10.75 6.95
N GLU A 154 -14.31 -10.19 6.74
CA GLU A 154 -15.17 -10.51 5.58
C GLU A 154 -14.61 -9.92 4.28
N THR A 155 -13.93 -8.75 4.37
CA THR A 155 -13.37 -8.03 3.23
C THR A 155 -11.84 -8.17 3.14
N THR A 156 -11.23 -9.03 3.96
CA THR A 156 -9.77 -9.24 3.96
C THR A 156 -9.28 -9.75 2.60
N GLY A 157 -8.24 -9.13 2.06
CA GLY A 157 -7.64 -9.47 0.76
C GLY A 157 -8.27 -8.76 -0.44
N GLU A 158 -9.29 -7.94 -0.25
CA GLU A 158 -9.88 -7.15 -1.34
C GLU A 158 -8.95 -6.01 -1.77
N PHE A 159 -9.02 -5.70 -3.08
CA PHE A 159 -8.43 -4.50 -3.66
C PHE A 159 -9.54 -3.57 -4.10
N VAL A 160 -9.63 -2.42 -3.46
CA VAL A 160 -10.71 -1.44 -3.70
C VAL A 160 -10.14 -0.03 -3.90
N THR A 161 -10.93 0.81 -4.55
CA THR A 161 -10.64 2.24 -4.71
C THR A 161 -11.00 3.02 -3.43
N TRP A 162 -10.53 4.25 -3.32
CA TRP A 162 -10.84 5.16 -2.22
C TRP A 162 -12.36 5.33 -1.98
N ASP A 163 -13.16 5.27 -3.03
CA ASP A 163 -14.63 5.37 -3.00
C ASP A 163 -15.35 4.02 -2.84
N GLY A 164 -14.60 2.92 -2.65
CA GLY A 164 -15.11 1.60 -2.32
C GLY A 164 -15.47 0.72 -3.50
N ARG A 165 -15.19 1.13 -4.74
CA ARG A 165 -15.39 0.25 -5.90
C ARG A 165 -14.34 -0.85 -5.95
N PRO A 166 -14.71 -2.12 -6.24
CA PRO A 166 -13.74 -3.17 -6.50
C PRO A 166 -12.78 -2.77 -7.62
N HIS A 167 -11.49 -3.03 -7.40
CA HIS A 167 -10.46 -2.75 -8.39
C HIS A 167 -9.90 -4.07 -8.94
N PRO A 168 -9.72 -4.21 -10.27
CA PRO A 168 -9.13 -5.42 -10.85
C PRO A 168 -7.64 -5.52 -10.48
N PHE A 169 -7.18 -6.76 -10.29
CA PHE A 169 -5.79 -7.09 -10.00
C PHE A 169 -4.87 -7.01 -11.22
#